data_cd76de84a66ebf2a83abbe2c44f1b3a7
#
_entry.id   cd76de84a66ebf2a83abbe2c44f1b3a7
#
_cell.length_a   1.000
_cell.length_b   1.000
_cell.length_c   1.000
_cell.angle_alpha   90.00
_cell.angle_beta   90.00
_cell.angle_gamma   90.00
#
_symmetry.space_group_name_H-M   'P 1'
#
loop_
_entity.id
_entity.type
_entity.pdbx_description
1 polymer ?
#
loop_
_entity_poly.entity_id
_entity_poly.type
_entity_poly.pdbx_seq_one_letter_code
_entity_poly.pdbx_strand_id
1 'polypeptide(L)'
;MNILLFVIDTLRADHLSCYGYFRDTSPTIDKIAREGVLFEDSYAAGIATGPGFTSIITGLYPIRSKYYITPWNIPNTYQLDDDIPTLAEIMWDNGYLTAAFDNLINFRSHPKHFVRGYEYYVNATRTSRWIHHHLVGRELNRRLIPWIRRHCYERFFLFVHYWDPHMPYNQPDSYKQMFSRGDLKVEKALAGYEYVPGWGKLDQIFRGDEEKSIDLYDGEILYVDNCIAEVVEILDEKGILDDTLIIITSDHGEQLGQHGLYGHAGLHESVVKIPLIMRFPDKLPEGLRVKGYAQQVDIVPTILDLTSIKTDYKFDGVSLLELIKGGRIRDYAIVETWGERAIIDYDWKLIVHYEKEFKEPEVSLKMLLDDVKPVPYKGFRIELYNIRDDPMEVINLVERKDKVDELLEKLEKWVKDHLEEDEIDPMEILDRYLSPQPIEWQKR
;
A
#
# COMPACT_ATOMS: atom_id res chain seq x y z
N MET A 1 -16.41 -20.79 5.31
CA MET A 1 -15.47 -19.90 4.59
C MET A 1 -14.53 -19.29 5.60
N ASN A 2 -13.25 -19.47 5.43
CA ASN A 2 -12.18 -18.76 6.11
C ASN A 2 -11.76 -17.53 5.28
N ILE A 3 -11.04 -16.61 5.88
CA ILE A 3 -10.53 -15.42 5.18
C ILE A 3 -9.05 -15.29 5.51
N LEU A 4 -8.25 -15.19 4.47
CA LEU A 4 -6.81 -14.96 4.55
C LEU A 4 -6.47 -13.73 3.71
N LEU A 5 -6.12 -12.65 4.39
CA LEU A 5 -5.71 -11.38 3.79
C LEU A 5 -4.19 -11.23 3.92
N PHE A 6 -3.50 -11.39 2.80
CA PHE A 6 -2.08 -11.05 2.69
C PHE A 6 -1.94 -9.58 2.30
N VAL A 7 -1.21 -8.82 3.11
CA VAL A 7 -0.73 -7.49 2.78
C VAL A 7 0.80 -7.56 2.72
N ILE A 8 1.34 -7.27 1.55
CA ILE A 8 2.78 -7.37 1.27
C ILE A 8 3.30 -5.94 1.14
N ASP A 9 4.15 -5.53 2.07
CA ASP A 9 4.63 -4.15 2.15
C ASP A 9 5.38 -3.74 0.88
N THR A 10 5.10 -2.56 0.38
CA THR A 10 5.71 -1.97 -0.82
C THR A 10 5.59 -2.79 -2.12
N LEU A 11 4.70 -3.79 -2.21
CA LEU A 11 4.62 -4.64 -3.40
C LEU A 11 3.99 -3.90 -4.58
N ARG A 12 4.76 -3.73 -5.64
CA ARG A 12 4.34 -3.15 -6.91
C ARG A 12 3.62 -4.17 -7.79
N ALA A 13 2.51 -3.75 -8.39
CA ALA A 13 1.81 -4.58 -9.36
C ALA A 13 2.66 -4.89 -10.60
N ASP A 14 3.38 -3.88 -11.12
CA ASP A 14 4.19 -3.98 -12.33
C ASP A 14 5.47 -4.82 -12.18
N HIS A 15 5.77 -5.33 -11.00
CA HIS A 15 6.84 -6.30 -10.73
C HIS A 15 6.34 -7.75 -10.56
N LEU A 16 5.04 -8.02 -10.82
CA LEU A 16 4.46 -9.36 -10.81
C LEU A 16 4.20 -9.87 -12.22
N SER A 17 4.55 -11.14 -12.50
CA SER A 17 4.38 -11.74 -13.84
C SER A 17 2.91 -11.78 -14.27
N CYS A 18 1.96 -11.99 -13.37
CA CYS A 18 0.52 -11.94 -13.67
C CYS A 18 0.04 -10.53 -14.09
N TYR A 19 0.76 -9.48 -13.78
CA TYR A 19 0.52 -8.12 -14.29
C TYR A 19 1.35 -7.78 -15.53
N GLY A 20 2.15 -8.72 -16.04
CA GLY A 20 2.90 -8.57 -17.28
C GLY A 20 4.38 -8.28 -17.10
N TYR A 21 4.91 -8.40 -15.89
CA TYR A 21 6.34 -8.27 -15.64
C TYR A 21 7.11 -9.39 -16.37
N PHE A 22 8.27 -9.06 -16.92
CA PHE A 22 9.04 -9.97 -17.78
C PHE A 22 9.85 -11.02 -17.01
N ARG A 23 10.08 -10.81 -15.70
CA ARG A 23 10.75 -11.75 -14.81
C ARG A 23 9.73 -12.61 -14.07
N ASP A 24 10.10 -13.87 -13.81
CA ASP A 24 9.30 -14.81 -13.02
C ASP A 24 9.57 -14.59 -11.52
N THR A 25 8.96 -13.52 -10.99
CA THR A 25 9.13 -13.08 -9.61
C THR A 25 8.08 -13.63 -8.64
N SER A 26 6.95 -14.14 -9.18
CA SER A 26 5.75 -14.40 -8.38
C SER A 26 4.95 -15.64 -8.77
N PRO A 27 5.60 -16.82 -8.94
CA PRO A 27 4.92 -18.02 -9.49
C PRO A 27 3.71 -18.48 -8.67
N THR A 28 3.72 -18.31 -7.36
CA THR A 28 2.61 -18.69 -6.47
C THR A 28 1.47 -17.67 -6.55
N ILE A 29 1.78 -16.39 -6.50
CA ILE A 29 0.81 -15.29 -6.67
C ILE A 29 0.16 -15.40 -8.05
N ASP A 30 0.94 -15.68 -9.09
CA ASP A 30 0.45 -15.89 -10.45
C ASP A 30 -0.50 -17.09 -10.57
N LYS A 31 -0.23 -18.17 -9.82
CA LYS A 31 -1.13 -19.32 -9.74
C LYS A 31 -2.45 -18.91 -9.09
N ILE A 32 -2.40 -18.21 -7.96
CA ILE A 32 -3.59 -17.70 -7.25
C ILE A 32 -4.40 -16.77 -8.16
N ALA A 33 -3.74 -15.91 -8.94
CA ALA A 33 -4.38 -15.03 -9.91
C ALA A 33 -5.08 -15.80 -11.04
N ARG A 34 -4.46 -16.88 -11.55
CA ARG A 34 -5.08 -17.75 -12.55
C ARG A 34 -6.27 -18.54 -12.02
N GLU A 35 -6.29 -18.86 -10.74
CA GLU A 35 -7.38 -19.57 -10.05
C GLU A 35 -8.43 -18.64 -9.46
N GLY A 36 -8.33 -17.32 -9.71
CA GLY A 36 -9.21 -16.32 -9.13
C GLY A 36 -9.42 -15.09 -10.00
N VAL A 37 -9.55 -13.96 -9.38
CA VAL A 37 -9.81 -12.65 -10.00
C VAL A 37 -8.62 -11.75 -9.78
N LEU A 38 -8.13 -11.12 -10.85
CA LEU A 38 -7.08 -10.10 -10.83
C LEU A 38 -7.67 -8.77 -11.25
N PHE A 39 -7.48 -7.72 -10.44
CA PHE A 39 -7.89 -6.36 -10.75
C PHE A 39 -6.73 -5.61 -11.42
N GLU A 40 -6.92 -5.20 -12.68
CA GLU A 40 -5.85 -4.58 -13.48
C GLU A 40 -5.52 -3.16 -13.03
N ASP A 41 -6.52 -2.43 -12.52
CA ASP A 41 -6.42 -1.03 -12.10
C ASP A 41 -6.75 -0.91 -10.61
N SER A 42 -5.85 -1.43 -9.77
CA SER A 42 -5.96 -1.33 -8.32
C SER A 42 -5.00 -0.29 -7.76
N TYR A 43 -5.50 0.58 -6.90
CA TYR A 43 -4.76 1.70 -6.35
C TYR A 43 -4.82 1.75 -4.84
N ALA A 44 -3.72 2.15 -4.20
CA ALA A 44 -3.73 2.52 -2.80
C ALA A 44 -4.72 3.67 -2.56
N ALA A 45 -5.25 3.76 -1.36
CA ALA A 45 -6.08 4.90 -0.94
C ALA A 45 -5.26 5.88 -0.10
N GLY A 46 -4.32 5.37 0.67
CA GLY A 46 -3.40 6.14 1.50
C GLY A 46 -1.96 5.68 1.38
N ILE A 47 -1.01 6.60 1.40
CA ILE A 47 0.43 6.39 1.41
C ILE A 47 0.99 6.99 2.70
N ALA A 48 1.90 6.40 3.46
CA ALA A 48 2.57 5.10 3.28
C ALA A 48 1.88 4.00 4.12
N THR A 49 2.67 3.08 4.75
CA THR A 49 2.18 1.88 5.47
C THR A 49 1.01 2.16 6.42
N GLY A 50 1.09 3.16 7.29
CA GLY A 50 0.04 3.44 8.26
C GLY A 50 -1.31 3.82 7.64
N PRO A 51 -1.40 4.84 6.76
CA PRO A 51 -2.64 5.18 6.03
C PRO A 51 -3.13 4.04 5.14
N GLY A 52 -2.24 3.36 4.39
CA GLY A 52 -2.61 2.21 3.55
C GLY A 52 -3.26 1.10 4.35
N PHE A 53 -2.64 0.66 5.46
CA PHE A 53 -3.24 -0.34 6.36
C PHE A 53 -4.56 0.15 6.97
N THR A 54 -4.62 1.41 7.39
CA THR A 54 -5.87 1.96 7.95
C THR A 54 -6.99 1.87 6.91
N SER A 55 -6.73 2.22 5.66
CA SER A 55 -7.71 2.10 4.58
C SER A 55 -8.13 0.64 4.32
N ILE A 56 -7.18 -0.30 4.35
CA ILE A 56 -7.44 -1.74 4.18
C ILE A 56 -8.34 -2.29 5.29
N ILE A 57 -8.10 -1.89 6.55
CA ILE A 57 -8.81 -2.48 7.69
C ILE A 57 -10.10 -1.74 8.07
N THR A 58 -10.30 -0.51 7.59
CA THR A 58 -11.49 0.31 7.92
C THR A 58 -12.43 0.54 6.74
N GLY A 59 -11.95 0.40 5.50
CA GLY A 59 -12.72 0.77 4.31
C GLY A 59 -12.92 2.28 4.14
N LEU A 60 -12.07 3.10 4.77
CA LEU A 60 -12.12 4.56 4.73
C LEU A 60 -10.89 5.17 4.06
N TYR A 61 -11.11 6.27 3.35
CA TYR A 61 -10.01 7.13 2.91
C TYR A 61 -9.33 7.86 4.08
N PRO A 62 -8.06 8.29 3.94
CA PRO A 62 -7.38 9.06 4.97
C PRO A 62 -8.12 10.33 5.41
N ILE A 63 -8.80 11.04 4.50
CA ILE A 63 -9.62 12.21 4.81
C ILE A 63 -10.72 11.89 5.84
N ARG A 64 -11.32 10.70 5.77
CA ARG A 64 -12.39 10.24 6.68
C ARG A 64 -11.84 9.61 7.95
N SER A 65 -10.81 8.79 7.85
CA SER A 65 -10.15 8.17 9.01
C SER A 65 -9.31 9.18 9.80
N LYS A 66 -8.97 10.32 9.19
CA LYS A 66 -8.07 11.36 9.72
C LYS A 66 -6.68 10.83 10.07
N TYR A 67 -6.35 9.64 9.56
CA TYR A 67 -5.09 8.99 9.81
C TYR A 67 -4.14 9.18 8.63
N TYR A 68 -3.28 10.19 8.76
CA TYR A 68 -2.16 10.45 7.86
C TYR A 68 -0.86 10.12 8.58
N ILE A 69 0.18 9.73 7.84
CA ILE A 69 1.51 9.71 8.42
C ILE A 69 1.88 11.14 8.78
N THR A 70 2.06 11.33 10.07
CA THR A 70 2.73 12.52 10.56
C THR A 70 4.24 12.28 10.43
N PRO A 71 5.02 13.28 10.02
CA PRO A 71 6.47 13.21 10.12
C PRO A 71 6.87 12.71 11.51
N TRP A 72 7.87 11.88 11.61
CA TRP A 72 8.36 11.16 12.81
C TRP A 72 8.49 12.00 14.09
N ASN A 73 8.34 13.29 13.98
CA ASN A 73 8.52 14.30 15.03
C ASN A 73 7.22 14.82 15.67
N ILE A 74 6.05 14.38 15.20
CA ILE A 74 4.79 14.82 15.79
C ILE A 74 4.28 13.71 16.71
N PRO A 75 4.16 13.96 18.02
CA PRO A 75 3.66 12.95 18.95
C PRO A 75 2.22 12.55 18.57
N ASN A 76 1.97 11.26 18.42
CA ASN A 76 0.71 10.50 18.40
C ASN A 76 -0.60 11.33 18.52
N THR A 77 -0.84 12.31 17.67
CA THR A 77 -2.03 13.14 17.74
C THR A 77 -3.20 12.56 16.98
N TYR A 78 -2.96 11.56 16.12
CA TYR A 78 -4.01 10.93 15.33
C TYR A 78 -4.11 9.44 15.67
N GLN A 79 -5.05 9.12 16.51
CA GLN A 79 -5.55 7.76 16.67
C GLN A 79 -6.86 7.68 15.89
N LEU A 80 -7.12 6.54 15.26
CA LEU A 80 -8.42 6.26 14.70
C LEU A 80 -9.47 6.36 15.81
N ASP A 81 -10.56 7.07 15.57
CA ASP A 81 -11.67 7.16 16.50
C ASP A 81 -12.17 5.76 16.88
N ASP A 82 -12.50 5.58 18.15
CA ASP A 82 -12.95 4.28 18.66
C ASP A 82 -14.30 3.87 18.04
N ASP A 83 -15.07 4.81 17.53
CA ASP A 83 -16.35 4.57 16.85
C ASP A 83 -16.18 4.04 15.40
N ILE A 84 -14.99 4.12 14.84
CA ILE A 84 -14.68 3.54 13.52
C ILE A 84 -14.32 2.07 13.71
N PRO A 85 -15.17 1.12 13.26
CA PRO A 85 -14.87 -0.30 13.41
C PRO A 85 -13.74 -0.74 12.47
N THR A 86 -12.89 -1.63 12.95
CA THR A 86 -11.94 -2.34 12.09
C THR A 86 -12.57 -3.63 11.54
N LEU A 87 -12.06 -4.10 10.41
CA LEU A 87 -12.48 -5.38 9.84
C LEU A 87 -12.37 -6.53 10.87
N ALA A 88 -11.29 -6.54 11.65
CA ALA A 88 -11.09 -7.57 12.66
C ALA A 88 -12.18 -7.54 13.76
N GLU A 89 -12.59 -6.35 14.21
CA GLU A 89 -13.71 -6.20 15.16
C GLU A 89 -15.01 -6.71 14.55
N ILE A 90 -15.32 -6.33 13.30
CA ILE A 90 -16.53 -6.81 12.62
C ILE A 90 -16.51 -8.34 12.47
N MET A 91 -15.37 -8.92 12.10
CA MET A 91 -15.23 -10.37 11.95
C MET A 91 -15.36 -11.09 13.31
N TRP A 92 -14.74 -10.53 14.35
CA TRP A 92 -14.85 -11.09 15.71
C TRP A 92 -16.29 -11.09 16.23
N ASP A 93 -17.02 -9.97 16.05
CA ASP A 93 -18.44 -9.85 16.42
C ASP A 93 -19.34 -10.84 15.66
N ASN A 94 -18.89 -11.29 14.48
CA ASN A 94 -19.61 -12.30 13.68
C ASN A 94 -19.07 -13.72 13.87
N GLY A 95 -18.34 -13.96 14.96
CA GLY A 95 -17.92 -15.29 15.42
C GLY A 95 -16.78 -15.91 14.61
N TYR A 96 -15.91 -15.09 14.02
CA TYR A 96 -14.64 -15.56 13.46
C TYR A 96 -13.56 -15.55 14.54
N LEU A 97 -12.72 -16.58 14.52
CA LEU A 97 -11.43 -16.52 15.22
C LEU A 97 -10.54 -15.55 14.50
N THR A 98 -10.15 -14.45 15.14
CA THR A 98 -9.40 -13.38 14.51
C THR A 98 -7.92 -13.43 14.88
N ALA A 99 -7.05 -13.45 13.88
CA ALA A 99 -5.61 -13.47 14.09
C ALA A 99 -4.87 -12.54 13.14
N ALA A 100 -3.82 -11.91 13.65
CA ALA A 100 -2.85 -11.16 12.85
C ALA A 100 -1.44 -11.71 13.08
N PHE A 101 -0.74 -11.94 11.99
CA PHE A 101 0.70 -12.20 11.96
C PHE A 101 1.33 -11.03 11.21
N ASP A 102 1.95 -10.16 11.99
CA ASP A 102 2.38 -8.86 11.54
C ASP A 102 3.88 -8.69 11.73
N ASN A 103 4.52 -8.10 10.74
CA ASN A 103 5.93 -7.78 10.76
C ASN A 103 6.20 -6.28 10.96
N LEU A 104 5.20 -5.49 11.30
CA LEU A 104 5.36 -4.09 11.67
C LEU A 104 6.25 -3.94 12.90
N ILE A 105 7.20 -3.07 12.83
CA ILE A 105 8.43 -3.09 13.63
C ILE A 105 8.24 -2.64 15.06
N ASN A 106 7.27 -1.79 15.37
CA ASN A 106 7.32 -1.12 16.66
C ASN A 106 5.94 -0.81 17.26
N PHE A 107 5.50 -1.67 18.17
CA PHE A 107 4.30 -1.44 18.98
C PHE A 107 4.24 -0.11 19.73
N ARG A 108 5.38 0.52 19.99
CA ARG A 108 5.41 1.80 20.73
C ARG A 108 5.07 2.99 19.85
N SER A 109 5.28 2.87 18.55
CA SER A 109 5.02 3.91 17.56
C SER A 109 3.77 3.67 16.71
N HIS A 110 3.16 2.46 16.81
CA HIS A 110 1.98 2.12 16.02
C HIS A 110 0.69 2.45 16.77
N PRO A 111 -0.31 2.97 16.06
CA PRO A 111 -1.60 3.24 16.62
C PRO A 111 -2.28 1.98 17.15
N LYS A 112 -3.01 2.12 18.23
CA LYS A 112 -3.72 1.00 18.88
C LYS A 112 -4.75 0.33 17.98
N HIS A 113 -5.28 1.02 16.98
CA HIS A 113 -6.29 0.47 16.09
C HIS A 113 -5.81 -0.72 15.25
N PHE A 114 -4.49 -0.85 15.02
CA PHE A 114 -3.96 -2.03 14.30
C PHE A 114 -4.08 -3.34 15.07
N VAL A 115 -4.28 -3.30 16.37
CA VAL A 115 -4.44 -4.50 17.20
C VAL A 115 -5.90 -4.75 17.62
N ARG A 116 -6.81 -3.82 17.32
CA ARG A 116 -8.22 -3.93 17.69
C ARG A 116 -8.90 -5.09 16.97
N GLY A 117 -9.69 -5.86 17.69
CA GLY A 117 -10.51 -6.94 17.15
C GLY A 117 -9.77 -8.26 16.91
N TYR A 118 -8.47 -8.37 17.19
CA TYR A 118 -7.74 -9.64 17.08
C TYR A 118 -7.65 -10.36 18.43
N GLU A 119 -8.04 -11.64 18.46
CA GLU A 119 -7.77 -12.53 19.58
C GLU A 119 -6.30 -12.93 19.67
N TYR A 120 -5.66 -13.09 18.50
CA TYR A 120 -4.22 -13.38 18.39
C TYR A 120 -3.55 -12.31 17.58
N TYR A 121 -2.68 -11.51 18.20
CA TYR A 121 -1.81 -10.59 17.50
C TYR A 121 -0.36 -10.98 17.74
N VAL A 122 0.28 -11.52 16.70
CA VAL A 122 1.63 -12.04 16.75
C VAL A 122 2.55 -11.13 15.96
N ASN A 123 3.25 -10.24 16.68
CA ASN A 123 4.37 -9.50 16.11
C ASN A 123 5.65 -10.27 16.38
N ALA A 124 6.33 -10.62 15.32
CA ALA A 124 7.51 -11.47 15.40
C ALA A 124 8.79 -10.71 15.75
N THR A 125 8.79 -9.39 15.76
CA THR A 125 9.97 -8.55 16.03
C THR A 125 10.44 -8.66 17.48
N ARG A 126 11.73 -8.98 17.64
CA ARG A 126 12.33 -9.20 18.98
C ARG A 126 12.98 -7.97 19.59
N THR A 127 13.18 -6.88 18.87
CA THR A 127 14.03 -5.80 19.35
C THR A 127 13.28 -4.48 19.49
N SER A 128 13.47 -3.89 20.66
CA SER A 128 12.89 -2.63 21.08
C SER A 128 13.74 -1.40 20.71
N ARG A 129 14.86 -1.54 20.00
CA ARG A 129 15.86 -0.47 19.93
C ARG A 129 16.06 0.20 18.59
N TRP A 130 15.71 -0.44 17.46
CA TRP A 130 15.96 0.12 16.13
C TRP A 130 14.82 -0.20 15.15
N ILE A 131 14.50 0.76 14.33
CA ILE A 131 13.41 0.77 13.35
C ILE A 131 13.62 -0.24 12.20
N HIS A 132 14.77 -0.93 12.13
CA HIS A 132 15.17 -1.70 10.94
C HIS A 132 15.51 -3.17 11.21
N HIS A 133 15.00 -3.76 12.26
CA HIS A 133 15.12 -5.21 12.45
C HIS A 133 13.83 -5.92 12.03
N HIS A 134 13.65 -6.02 10.72
CA HIS A 134 12.54 -6.80 10.15
C HIS A 134 12.83 -8.29 10.38
N LEU A 135 11.76 -9.02 10.58
CA LEU A 135 11.80 -10.45 10.39
C LEU A 135 11.48 -10.75 8.95
N VAL A 136 12.34 -11.46 8.30
CA VAL A 136 12.09 -12.01 6.99
C VAL A 136 10.89 -12.98 7.02
N GLY A 137 10.15 -13.09 5.94
CA GLY A 137 8.87 -13.81 5.87
C GLY A 137 8.90 -15.22 6.46
N ARG A 138 10.00 -15.99 6.31
CA ARG A 138 10.13 -17.31 6.94
C ARG A 138 10.10 -17.30 8.46
N GLU A 139 10.61 -16.27 9.12
CA GLU A 139 10.49 -16.15 10.57
C GLU A 139 9.05 -15.90 11.02
N LEU A 140 8.27 -15.20 10.18
CA LEU A 140 6.83 -15.04 10.37
C LEU A 140 6.13 -16.40 10.20
N ASN A 141 6.43 -17.14 9.12
CA ASN A 141 5.85 -18.46 8.82
C ASN A 141 6.12 -19.48 9.91
N ARG A 142 7.26 -19.43 10.61
CA ARG A 142 7.55 -20.29 11.76
C ARG A 142 6.52 -20.21 12.89
N ARG A 143 5.73 -19.12 12.94
CA ARG A 143 4.64 -18.94 13.91
C ARG A 143 3.28 -19.10 13.27
N LEU A 144 3.14 -18.61 12.05
CA LEU A 144 1.91 -18.65 11.27
C LEU A 144 1.47 -20.08 10.96
N ILE A 145 2.37 -20.90 10.41
CA ILE A 145 2.07 -22.28 9.99
C ILE A 145 1.60 -23.16 11.16
N PRO A 146 2.28 -23.19 12.33
CA PRO A 146 1.78 -23.90 13.51
C PRO A 146 0.40 -23.41 13.98
N TRP A 147 0.12 -22.10 13.85
CA TRP A 147 -1.19 -21.56 14.20
C TRP A 147 -2.27 -22.07 13.24
N ILE A 148 -2.04 -22.01 11.93
CA ILE A 148 -2.98 -22.55 10.93
C ILE A 148 -3.24 -24.04 11.18
N ARG A 149 -2.20 -24.85 11.41
CA ARG A 149 -2.34 -26.29 11.71
C ARG A 149 -3.21 -26.57 12.93
N ARG A 150 -3.18 -25.69 13.92
CA ARG A 150 -3.99 -25.82 15.17
C ARG A 150 -5.42 -25.39 14.96
N HIS A 151 -5.65 -24.35 14.18
CA HIS A 151 -6.93 -23.68 14.04
C HIS A 151 -7.66 -23.95 12.71
N CYS A 152 -7.17 -24.89 11.89
CA CYS A 152 -7.77 -25.25 10.60
C CYS A 152 -9.21 -25.81 10.67
N TYR A 153 -9.72 -26.13 11.84
CA TYR A 153 -11.10 -26.58 12.06
C TYR A 153 -12.05 -25.46 12.52
N GLU A 154 -11.51 -24.29 12.74
CA GLU A 154 -12.25 -23.10 13.17
C GLU A 154 -12.45 -22.16 11.98
N ARG A 155 -13.51 -21.39 12.01
CA ARG A 155 -13.74 -20.34 11.02
C ARG A 155 -12.91 -19.12 11.41
N PHE A 156 -11.90 -18.76 10.63
CA PHE A 156 -10.98 -17.70 10.97
C PHE A 156 -10.97 -16.54 9.98
N PHE A 157 -10.62 -15.36 10.48
CA PHE A 157 -10.10 -14.23 9.75
C PHE A 157 -8.63 -14.07 10.12
N LEU A 158 -7.78 -14.22 9.15
CA LEU A 158 -6.33 -14.21 9.30
C LEU A 158 -5.72 -13.08 8.44
N PHE A 159 -5.14 -12.10 9.11
CA PHE A 159 -4.36 -11.03 8.51
C PHE A 159 -2.88 -11.39 8.57
N VAL A 160 -2.19 -11.36 7.42
CA VAL A 160 -0.77 -11.67 7.34
C VAL A 160 -0.06 -10.53 6.63
N HIS A 161 0.86 -9.90 7.35
CA HIS A 161 1.69 -8.83 6.81
C HIS A 161 3.13 -9.32 6.67
N TYR A 162 3.62 -9.35 5.42
CA TYR A 162 5.03 -9.52 5.12
C TYR A 162 5.68 -8.17 4.89
N TRP A 163 6.77 -7.91 5.59
CA TRP A 163 7.58 -6.71 5.37
C TRP A 163 8.35 -6.77 4.05
N ASP A 164 8.85 -7.96 3.68
CA ASP A 164 9.46 -8.16 2.38
C ASP A 164 8.40 -7.84 1.28
N PRO A 165 8.70 -7.07 0.24
CA PRO A 165 9.99 -6.59 -0.27
C PRO A 165 10.43 -5.19 0.17
N HIS A 166 9.91 -4.63 1.26
CA HIS A 166 10.35 -3.32 1.76
C HIS A 166 11.86 -3.33 2.12
N MET A 167 12.54 -2.23 1.84
CA MET A 167 13.94 -2.08 2.25
C MET A 167 14.11 -2.19 3.78
N PRO A 168 15.31 -2.58 4.29
CA PRO A 168 16.48 -3.07 3.58
C PRO A 168 16.27 -4.50 3.08
N TYR A 169 16.83 -4.83 1.92
CA TYR A 169 16.67 -6.13 1.28
C TYR A 169 17.49 -7.21 2.00
N ASN A 170 16.81 -7.98 2.85
CA ASN A 170 17.40 -8.94 3.77
C ASN A 170 17.12 -10.42 3.43
N GLN A 171 16.59 -10.67 2.23
CA GLN A 171 16.37 -12.04 1.75
C GLN A 171 17.65 -12.88 1.79
N PRO A 172 17.53 -14.22 1.85
CA PRO A 172 18.69 -15.10 1.77
C PRO A 172 19.51 -14.87 0.48
N ASP A 173 20.83 -15.08 0.55
CA ASP A 173 21.75 -14.78 -0.57
C ASP A 173 21.39 -15.49 -1.88
N SER A 174 20.73 -16.66 -1.82
CA SER A 174 20.23 -17.35 -3.03
C SER A 174 19.20 -16.52 -3.80
N TYR A 175 18.40 -15.74 -3.12
CA TYR A 175 17.41 -14.84 -3.74
C TYR A 175 18.06 -13.53 -4.21
N LYS A 176 19.00 -12.98 -3.45
CA LYS A 176 19.77 -11.78 -3.86
C LYS A 176 20.49 -11.94 -5.19
N GLN A 177 20.87 -13.16 -5.53
CA GLN A 177 21.62 -13.47 -6.75
C GLN A 177 20.73 -13.97 -7.90
N MET A 178 19.42 -14.15 -7.67
CA MET A 178 18.54 -14.81 -8.62
C MET A 178 18.40 -14.03 -9.93
N PHE A 179 18.32 -12.70 -9.85
CA PHE A 179 18.09 -11.82 -10.99
C PHE A 179 19.32 -11.02 -11.43
N SER A 180 20.48 -11.16 -10.77
CA SER A 180 21.74 -10.45 -11.07
C SER A 180 22.39 -10.93 -12.39
N ARG A 181 21.70 -10.76 -13.53
CA ARG A 181 22.14 -11.31 -14.82
C ARG A 181 22.40 -10.24 -15.89
N GLY A 182 22.24 -8.93 -15.56
CA GLY A 182 22.41 -7.85 -16.51
C GLY A 182 21.40 -7.88 -17.66
N ASP A 183 20.22 -8.45 -17.42
CA ASP A 183 19.12 -8.51 -18.38
C ASP A 183 18.24 -7.25 -18.38
N LEU A 184 18.42 -6.37 -17.38
CA LEU A 184 17.78 -5.07 -17.33
C LEU A 184 18.48 -4.09 -18.25
N LYS A 185 17.71 -3.45 -19.12
CA LYS A 185 18.11 -2.24 -19.85
C LYS A 185 17.48 -1.05 -19.15
N VAL A 186 18.02 -0.69 -18.00
CA VAL A 186 17.62 0.55 -17.34
C VAL A 186 18.35 1.68 -18.02
N GLU A 187 17.62 2.56 -18.69
CA GLU A 187 18.20 3.83 -19.15
C GLU A 187 18.67 4.60 -17.91
N LYS A 188 19.91 5.02 -17.94
CA LYS A 188 20.57 5.73 -16.84
C LYS A 188 19.84 7.02 -16.54
N ALA A 189 18.81 6.97 -15.79
CA ALA A 189 18.27 8.12 -15.13
C ALA A 189 18.63 8.00 -13.65
N LEU A 190 19.43 8.95 -13.17
CA LEU A 190 19.38 9.48 -11.81
C LEU A 190 20.47 9.09 -10.84
N ALA A 191 21.46 9.94 -10.79
CA ALA A 191 22.42 10.05 -9.71
C ALA A 191 21.90 10.99 -8.62
N GLY A 192 22.10 10.66 -7.36
CA GLY A 192 22.27 11.71 -6.40
C GLY A 192 21.58 11.68 -5.05
N TYR A 193 21.53 10.54 -4.37
CA TYR A 193 21.07 10.53 -2.97
C TYR A 193 22.21 10.41 -1.97
N GLU A 194 22.28 11.33 -1.00
CA GLU A 194 23.27 11.22 0.08
C GLU A 194 22.69 10.91 1.45
N TYR A 195 21.45 11.32 1.77
CA TYR A 195 20.91 11.15 3.12
C TYR A 195 19.39 11.31 3.17
N VAL A 196 18.67 10.44 3.90
CA VAL A 196 17.27 10.60 4.27
C VAL A 196 17.14 10.77 5.78
N PRO A 197 16.54 11.87 6.28
CA PRO A 197 16.33 12.06 7.71
C PRO A 197 15.57 10.90 8.34
N GLY A 198 16.13 10.29 9.39
CA GLY A 198 15.54 9.15 10.09
C GLY A 198 15.97 7.79 9.55
N TRP A 199 16.49 7.69 8.32
CA TRP A 199 16.87 6.42 7.67
C TRP A 199 18.38 6.22 7.55
N GLY A 200 19.17 7.22 7.90
CA GLY A 200 20.63 7.16 7.79
C GLY A 200 21.14 7.41 6.37
N LYS A 201 22.40 7.05 6.15
CA LYS A 201 23.02 7.22 4.82
C LYS A 201 22.52 6.13 3.88
N LEU A 202 21.64 6.49 2.96
CA LEU A 202 21.20 5.60 1.87
C LEU A 202 22.34 5.25 0.90
N ASP A 203 23.44 5.98 0.96
CA ASP A 203 24.65 5.77 0.17
C ASP A 203 25.28 4.39 0.34
N GLN A 204 25.03 3.70 1.44
CA GLN A 204 25.49 2.33 1.63
C GLN A 204 24.61 1.29 0.93
N ILE A 205 23.39 1.68 0.50
CA ILE A 205 22.40 0.76 -0.07
C ILE A 205 22.19 1.03 -1.57
N PHE A 206 22.27 2.31 -2.06
CA PHE A 206 21.74 2.69 -3.36
C PHE A 206 22.61 3.68 -4.16
N ARG A 207 23.91 3.62 -4.14
CA ARG A 207 24.73 4.48 -5.01
C ARG A 207 24.74 3.98 -6.45
N GLY A 208 23.86 4.57 -7.27
CA GLY A 208 24.00 4.58 -8.72
C GLY A 208 23.92 3.22 -9.41
N ASP A 209 23.26 2.25 -8.77
CA ASP A 209 23.04 0.93 -9.33
C ASP A 209 21.55 0.57 -9.21
N GLU A 210 20.75 1.23 -10.03
CA GLU A 210 19.30 1.02 -10.10
C GLU A 210 18.98 -0.41 -10.50
N GLU A 211 19.76 -0.98 -11.42
CA GLU A 211 19.64 -2.38 -11.81
C GLU A 211 19.78 -3.30 -10.61
N LYS A 212 20.75 -3.03 -9.76
CA LYS A 212 20.95 -3.81 -8.54
C LYS A 212 19.81 -3.63 -7.53
N SER A 213 19.27 -2.43 -7.40
CA SER A 213 18.11 -2.19 -6.54
C SER A 213 16.89 -2.98 -7.01
N ILE A 214 16.63 -2.98 -8.32
CA ILE A 214 15.56 -3.76 -8.94
C ILE A 214 15.82 -5.26 -8.81
N ASP A 215 17.05 -5.73 -9.04
CA ASP A 215 17.43 -7.13 -8.88
C ASP A 215 17.20 -7.62 -7.44
N LEU A 216 17.56 -6.81 -6.46
CA LEU A 216 17.35 -7.13 -5.04
C LEU A 216 15.86 -7.11 -4.67
N TYR A 217 15.12 -6.12 -5.15
CA TYR A 217 13.68 -6.00 -4.93
C TYR A 217 12.91 -7.18 -5.55
N ASP A 218 13.24 -7.56 -6.79
CA ASP A 218 12.67 -8.75 -7.45
C ASP A 218 13.00 -10.05 -6.69
N GLY A 219 14.22 -10.12 -6.13
CA GLY A 219 14.62 -11.23 -5.26
C GLY A 219 13.81 -11.32 -3.97
N GLU A 220 13.45 -10.17 -3.37
CA GLU A 220 12.54 -10.13 -2.20
C GLU A 220 11.12 -10.56 -2.58
N ILE A 221 10.61 -10.14 -3.75
CA ILE A 221 9.29 -10.58 -4.24
C ILE A 221 9.26 -12.09 -4.37
N LEU A 222 10.25 -12.69 -5.04
CA LEU A 222 10.33 -14.14 -5.16
C LEU A 222 10.46 -14.83 -3.80
N TYR A 223 11.15 -14.20 -2.86
CA TYR A 223 11.28 -14.74 -1.50
C TYR A 223 9.94 -14.74 -0.77
N VAL A 224 9.19 -13.63 -0.78
CA VAL A 224 7.87 -13.58 -0.15
C VAL A 224 6.85 -14.47 -0.86
N ASP A 225 6.92 -14.58 -2.19
CA ASP A 225 6.10 -15.52 -2.97
C ASP A 225 6.28 -16.97 -2.49
N ASN A 226 7.53 -17.38 -2.22
CA ASN A 226 7.80 -18.70 -1.65
C ASN A 226 7.29 -18.82 -0.19
N CYS A 227 7.26 -17.74 0.58
CA CYS A 227 6.64 -17.75 1.90
C CYS A 227 5.12 -17.93 1.81
N ILE A 228 4.48 -17.31 0.83
CA ILE A 228 3.06 -17.50 0.53
C ILE A 228 2.80 -18.95 0.08
N ALA A 229 3.67 -19.54 -0.76
CA ALA A 229 3.58 -20.93 -1.16
C ALA A 229 3.50 -21.89 0.03
N GLU A 230 4.39 -21.71 1.03
CA GLU A 230 4.39 -22.52 2.26
C GLU A 230 3.03 -22.44 3.00
N VAL A 231 2.38 -21.26 2.98
CA VAL A 231 1.07 -21.06 3.63
C VAL A 231 -0.05 -21.72 2.80
N VAL A 232 -0.03 -21.55 1.48
CA VAL A 232 -1.02 -22.17 0.58
C VAL A 232 -0.93 -23.69 0.64
N GLU A 233 0.28 -24.26 0.67
CA GLU A 233 0.51 -25.70 0.84
C GLU A 233 -0.10 -26.24 2.14
N ILE A 234 -0.01 -25.51 3.25
CA ILE A 234 -0.64 -25.92 4.51
C ILE A 234 -2.16 -25.86 4.43
N LEU A 235 -2.74 -24.87 3.78
CA LEU A 235 -4.20 -24.82 3.58
C LEU A 235 -4.68 -26.01 2.74
N ASP A 236 -3.94 -26.36 1.70
CA ASP A 236 -4.23 -27.53 0.84
C ASP A 236 -4.04 -28.84 1.63
N GLU A 237 -2.92 -29.03 2.34
CA GLU A 237 -2.67 -30.20 3.22
C GLU A 237 -3.81 -30.42 4.21
N LYS A 238 -4.40 -29.32 4.72
CA LYS A 238 -5.52 -29.38 5.68
C LYS A 238 -6.89 -29.49 5.01
N GLY A 239 -6.95 -29.45 3.68
CA GLY A 239 -8.18 -29.55 2.91
C GLY A 239 -9.11 -28.35 3.06
N ILE A 240 -8.56 -27.18 3.39
CA ILE A 240 -9.32 -25.93 3.61
C ILE A 240 -8.98 -24.84 2.60
N LEU A 241 -8.14 -25.12 1.59
CA LEU A 241 -7.71 -24.12 0.60
C LEU A 241 -8.91 -23.55 -0.17
N ASP A 242 -9.82 -24.40 -0.62
CA ASP A 242 -10.99 -23.97 -1.39
C ASP A 242 -12.10 -23.37 -0.50
N ASP A 243 -12.07 -23.66 0.79
CA ASP A 243 -12.95 -23.02 1.80
C ASP A 243 -12.38 -21.70 2.31
N THR A 244 -11.25 -21.25 1.80
CA THR A 244 -10.57 -20.02 2.24
C THR A 244 -10.59 -18.97 1.12
N LEU A 245 -11.20 -17.81 1.40
CA LEU A 245 -11.02 -16.61 0.59
C LEU A 245 -9.61 -16.10 0.79
N ILE A 246 -8.80 -16.16 -0.26
CA ILE A 246 -7.45 -15.59 -0.28
C ILE A 246 -7.50 -14.24 -0.97
N ILE A 247 -6.99 -13.21 -0.30
CA ILE A 247 -6.82 -11.85 -0.84
C ILE A 247 -5.35 -11.51 -0.75
N ILE A 248 -4.75 -11.06 -1.86
CA ILE A 248 -3.38 -10.57 -1.93
C ILE A 248 -3.41 -9.12 -2.39
N THR A 249 -2.81 -8.23 -1.59
CA THR A 249 -2.67 -6.82 -1.91
C THR A 249 -1.40 -6.25 -1.28
N SER A 250 -1.18 -4.95 -1.48
CA SER A 250 -0.13 -4.16 -0.83
C SER A 250 -0.72 -2.94 -0.13
N ASP A 251 0.02 -2.37 0.77
CA ASP A 251 -0.27 -1.06 1.36
C ASP A 251 0.09 0.09 0.43
N HIS A 252 1.22 -0.01 -0.28
CA HIS A 252 1.69 0.87 -1.36
C HIS A 252 2.80 0.19 -2.16
N GLY A 253 3.32 0.86 -3.17
CA GLY A 253 4.49 0.43 -3.93
C GLY A 253 5.79 1.08 -3.44
N GLU A 254 6.82 1.03 -4.28
CA GLU A 254 8.18 1.48 -3.99
C GLU A 254 8.82 2.14 -5.21
N GLN A 255 9.49 3.26 -5.03
CA GLN A 255 10.32 3.87 -6.06
C GLN A 255 11.73 3.28 -6.01
N LEU A 256 12.21 2.84 -7.14
CA LEU A 256 13.50 2.17 -7.31
C LEU A 256 14.44 2.99 -8.21
N GLY A 257 14.38 4.32 -8.10
CA GLY A 257 15.13 5.28 -8.90
C GLY A 257 14.29 6.09 -9.88
N GLN A 258 13.01 5.75 -10.08
CA GLN A 258 12.10 6.54 -10.91
C GLN A 258 12.01 7.98 -10.38
N HIS A 259 12.02 8.97 -11.28
CA HIS A 259 12.01 10.41 -10.95
C HIS A 259 13.18 10.90 -10.08
N GLY A 260 14.20 10.08 -9.87
CA GLY A 260 15.24 10.31 -8.89
C GLY A 260 14.86 9.93 -7.47
N LEU A 261 13.76 9.23 -7.30
CA LEU A 261 13.22 8.91 -6.01
C LEU A 261 13.45 7.43 -5.66
N TYR A 262 13.71 7.19 -4.39
CA TYR A 262 13.76 5.87 -3.78
C TYR A 262 12.84 5.85 -2.57
N GLY A 263 12.32 4.68 -2.21
CA GLY A 263 11.33 4.57 -1.15
C GLY A 263 9.92 4.85 -1.66
N HIS A 264 9.06 5.31 -0.78
CA HIS A 264 7.63 5.45 -1.05
C HIS A 264 7.13 6.88 -0.83
N ALA A 265 7.92 7.88 -1.24
CA ALA A 265 7.52 9.27 -1.26
C ALA A 265 6.78 9.63 -2.56
N GLY A 266 5.81 10.54 -2.47
CA GLY A 266 5.02 11.01 -3.59
C GLY A 266 3.91 10.05 -4.03
N LEU A 267 3.20 10.44 -5.11
CA LEU A 267 2.00 9.74 -5.58
C LEU A 267 2.13 9.26 -7.04
N HIS A 268 3.34 8.89 -7.47
CA HIS A 268 3.58 8.33 -8.79
C HIS A 268 3.11 6.86 -8.89
N GLU A 269 2.89 6.35 -10.11
CA GLU A 269 2.38 4.99 -10.37
C GLU A 269 3.18 3.90 -9.65
N SER A 270 4.50 4.04 -9.56
CA SER A 270 5.38 3.12 -8.84
C SER A 270 5.04 2.97 -7.35
N VAL A 271 4.38 3.96 -6.76
CA VAL A 271 3.99 3.97 -5.35
C VAL A 271 2.50 3.68 -5.16
N VAL A 272 1.65 4.17 -6.07
CA VAL A 272 0.19 4.11 -5.86
C VAL A 272 -0.48 2.92 -6.51
N LYS A 273 0.09 2.33 -7.58
CA LYS A 273 -0.50 1.19 -8.28
C LYS A 273 -0.06 -0.12 -7.63
N ILE A 274 -1.00 -0.76 -6.94
CA ILE A 274 -0.78 -1.96 -6.14
C ILE A 274 -1.49 -3.17 -6.73
N PRO A 275 -1.02 -4.40 -6.47
CA PRO A 275 -1.77 -5.59 -6.84
C PRO A 275 -3.03 -5.75 -5.98
N LEU A 276 -4.08 -6.30 -6.60
CA LEU A 276 -5.23 -6.85 -5.90
C LEU A 276 -5.68 -8.12 -6.60
N ILE A 277 -5.61 -9.22 -5.88
CA ILE A 277 -5.95 -10.56 -6.38
C ILE A 277 -6.84 -11.22 -5.34
N MET A 278 -7.93 -11.85 -5.79
CA MET A 278 -8.87 -12.56 -4.92
C MET A 278 -9.15 -13.95 -5.46
N ARG A 279 -9.00 -14.98 -4.62
CA ARG A 279 -9.32 -16.36 -4.95
C ARG A 279 -10.30 -16.94 -3.96
N PHE A 280 -11.46 -17.35 -4.44
CA PHE A 280 -12.44 -18.12 -3.70
C PHE A 280 -13.33 -18.89 -4.66
N PRO A 281 -13.01 -20.17 -4.96
CA PRO A 281 -13.65 -20.94 -6.05
C PRO A 281 -15.18 -21.05 -5.97
N ASP A 282 -15.74 -21.04 -4.75
CA ASP A 282 -17.19 -21.13 -4.53
C ASP A 282 -17.97 -19.90 -5.03
N LYS A 283 -17.37 -18.72 -5.00
CA LYS A 283 -18.06 -17.43 -5.27
C LYS A 283 -17.42 -16.53 -6.29
N LEU A 284 -16.15 -16.74 -6.60
CA LEU A 284 -15.39 -15.91 -7.52
C LEU A 284 -15.01 -16.70 -8.76
N PRO A 285 -15.11 -16.11 -9.96
CA PRO A 285 -14.73 -16.78 -11.19
C PRO A 285 -13.22 -17.00 -11.24
N GLU A 286 -12.81 -18.08 -11.93
CA GLU A 286 -11.42 -18.43 -12.17
C GLU A 286 -10.88 -17.67 -13.39
N GLY A 287 -9.65 -17.16 -13.31
CA GLY A 287 -8.90 -16.54 -14.41
C GLY A 287 -9.47 -15.21 -14.92
N LEU A 288 -10.35 -14.58 -14.16
CA LEU A 288 -10.94 -13.32 -14.57
C LEU A 288 -9.98 -12.16 -14.33
N ARG A 289 -9.78 -11.36 -15.38
CA ARG A 289 -9.10 -10.06 -15.29
C ARG A 289 -10.14 -8.95 -15.34
N VAL A 290 -10.15 -8.12 -14.32
CA VAL A 290 -11.17 -7.07 -14.13
C VAL A 290 -10.54 -5.71 -14.40
N LYS A 291 -11.15 -4.95 -15.31
CA LYS A 291 -10.81 -3.55 -15.58
C LYS A 291 -11.70 -2.62 -14.79
N GLY A 292 -11.17 -1.45 -14.47
CA GLY A 292 -11.86 -0.43 -13.69
C GLY A 292 -11.26 -0.31 -12.29
N TYR A 293 -11.49 0.84 -11.67
CA TYR A 293 -10.80 1.24 -10.46
C TYR A 293 -11.24 0.43 -9.23
N ALA A 294 -10.33 -0.39 -8.71
CA ALA A 294 -10.40 -0.97 -7.39
C ALA A 294 -9.46 -0.20 -6.45
N GLN A 295 -9.82 -0.07 -5.18
CA GLN A 295 -8.97 0.57 -4.18
C GLN A 295 -8.98 -0.21 -2.86
N GLN A 296 -8.03 0.05 -1.99
CA GLN A 296 -7.91 -0.58 -0.67
C GLN A 296 -9.19 -0.48 0.16
N VAL A 297 -9.87 0.66 0.08
CA VAL A 297 -11.13 0.90 0.80
C VAL A 297 -12.24 -0.07 0.42
N ASP A 298 -12.14 -0.74 -0.73
CA ASP A 298 -13.15 -1.69 -1.23
C ASP A 298 -13.02 -3.08 -0.61
N ILE A 299 -11.90 -3.38 0.04
CA ILE A 299 -11.62 -4.70 0.60
C ILE A 299 -12.63 -5.06 1.69
N VAL A 300 -12.88 -4.14 2.63
CA VAL A 300 -13.84 -4.37 3.73
C VAL A 300 -15.24 -4.67 3.20
N PRO A 301 -15.89 -3.78 2.42
CA PRO A 301 -17.25 -4.07 1.92
C PRO A 301 -17.32 -5.31 1.03
N THR A 302 -16.26 -5.66 0.30
CA THR A 302 -16.21 -6.88 -0.51
C THR A 302 -16.19 -8.13 0.37
N ILE A 303 -15.40 -8.16 1.43
CA ILE A 303 -15.38 -9.26 2.40
C ILE A 303 -16.74 -9.41 3.06
N LEU A 304 -17.38 -8.32 3.46
CA LEU A 304 -18.69 -8.34 4.10
C LEU A 304 -19.77 -8.89 3.16
N ASP A 305 -19.76 -8.51 1.89
CA ASP A 305 -20.67 -9.07 0.90
C ASP A 305 -20.43 -10.56 0.66
N LEU A 306 -19.19 -10.99 0.52
CA LEU A 306 -18.83 -12.41 0.32
C LEU A 306 -19.21 -13.26 1.54
N THR A 307 -19.15 -12.70 2.76
CA THR A 307 -19.53 -13.36 4.01
C THR A 307 -21.02 -13.21 4.34
N SER A 308 -21.75 -12.36 3.63
CA SER A 308 -23.12 -11.96 3.92
C SER A 308 -23.29 -11.32 5.31
N ILE A 309 -22.22 -10.74 5.84
CA ILE A 309 -22.22 -9.96 7.09
C ILE A 309 -22.80 -8.57 6.77
N LYS A 310 -23.73 -8.13 7.61
CA LYS A 310 -24.35 -6.82 7.50
C LYS A 310 -23.88 -5.93 8.64
N THR A 311 -23.68 -4.66 8.32
CA THR A 311 -23.35 -3.60 9.26
C THR A 311 -24.09 -2.32 8.86
N ASP A 312 -24.41 -1.49 9.82
CA ASP A 312 -24.97 -0.15 9.59
C ASP A 312 -23.88 0.90 9.36
N TYR A 313 -22.60 0.50 9.53
CA TYR A 313 -21.47 1.41 9.32
C TYR A 313 -21.32 1.72 7.82
N LYS A 314 -21.05 3.01 7.53
CA LYS A 314 -20.89 3.50 6.15
C LYS A 314 -19.40 3.57 5.81
N PHE A 315 -18.97 2.73 4.90
CA PHE A 315 -17.63 2.74 4.31
C PHE A 315 -17.57 3.75 3.15
N ASP A 316 -16.38 4.22 2.83
CA ASP A 316 -16.12 4.97 1.59
C ASP A 316 -15.94 4.01 0.41
N GLY A 317 -15.41 2.83 0.70
CA GLY A 317 -15.29 1.74 -0.26
C GLY A 317 -16.65 1.15 -0.64
N VAL A 318 -16.67 0.48 -1.78
CA VAL A 318 -17.81 -0.27 -2.30
C VAL A 318 -17.39 -1.70 -2.65
N SER A 319 -18.35 -2.62 -2.59
CA SER A 319 -18.05 -4.03 -2.92
C SER A 319 -17.58 -4.19 -4.37
N LEU A 320 -16.47 -4.89 -4.55
CA LEU A 320 -15.91 -5.21 -5.86
C LEU A 320 -16.73 -6.24 -6.65
N LEU A 321 -17.73 -6.85 -6.04
CA LEU A 321 -18.58 -7.85 -6.71
C LEU A 321 -19.34 -7.27 -7.92
N GLU A 322 -19.67 -5.98 -7.88
CA GLU A 322 -20.27 -5.32 -9.04
C GLU A 322 -19.28 -5.14 -10.18
N LEU A 323 -18.05 -4.79 -9.86
CA LEU A 323 -16.96 -4.66 -10.83
C LEU A 323 -16.62 -6.04 -11.46
N ILE A 324 -16.61 -7.11 -10.66
CA ILE A 324 -16.43 -8.50 -11.11
C ILE A 324 -17.52 -8.92 -12.12
N LYS A 325 -18.76 -8.43 -11.96
CA LYS A 325 -19.86 -8.69 -12.90
C LYS A 325 -19.81 -7.84 -14.18
N GLY A 326 -18.78 -7.01 -14.34
CA GLY A 326 -18.61 -6.12 -15.49
C GLY A 326 -19.32 -4.77 -15.33
N GLY A 327 -19.80 -4.44 -14.13
CA GLY A 327 -20.33 -3.13 -13.80
C GLY A 327 -19.25 -2.09 -13.55
N ARG A 328 -19.62 -0.93 -13.05
CA ARG A 328 -18.74 0.18 -12.70
C ARG A 328 -19.08 0.68 -11.30
N ILE A 329 -18.07 0.84 -10.46
CA ILE A 329 -18.27 1.26 -9.07
C ILE A 329 -17.81 2.70 -8.82
N ARG A 330 -16.89 3.24 -9.64
CA ARG A 330 -16.41 4.62 -9.57
C ARG A 330 -15.86 5.10 -10.90
N ASP A 331 -15.77 6.40 -11.06
CA ASP A 331 -15.27 7.05 -12.27
C ASP A 331 -13.77 7.34 -12.23
N TYR A 332 -13.21 7.48 -11.03
CA TYR A 332 -11.80 7.81 -10.80
C TYR A 332 -11.33 7.20 -9.48
N ALA A 333 -10.03 7.06 -9.32
CA ALA A 333 -9.39 6.69 -8.04
C ALA A 333 -8.77 7.94 -7.39
N ILE A 334 -8.81 7.98 -6.04
CA ILE A 334 -8.16 9.02 -5.25
C ILE A 334 -7.12 8.38 -4.35
N VAL A 335 -5.94 8.99 -4.30
CA VAL A 335 -4.87 8.58 -3.40
C VAL A 335 -4.42 9.79 -2.57
N GLU A 336 -4.23 9.57 -1.29
CA GLU A 336 -3.83 10.61 -0.37
C GLU A 336 -2.54 10.26 0.36
N THR A 337 -1.71 11.25 0.57
CA THR A 337 -0.63 11.20 1.55
C THR A 337 -0.56 12.53 2.29
N TRP A 338 0.35 12.67 3.23
CA TRP A 338 0.53 13.94 3.92
C TRP A 338 0.97 15.04 2.95
N GLY A 339 0.12 16.05 2.76
CA GLY A 339 0.39 17.20 1.90
C GLY A 339 0.12 16.98 0.41
N GLU A 340 -0.31 15.81 -0.02
CA GLU A 340 -0.55 15.52 -1.43
C GLU A 340 -1.82 14.71 -1.65
N ARG A 341 -2.49 14.96 -2.77
CA ARG A 341 -3.57 14.12 -3.31
C ARG A 341 -3.39 13.88 -4.79
N ALA A 342 -3.69 12.68 -5.23
CA ALA A 342 -3.78 12.36 -6.64
C ALA A 342 -5.20 11.95 -7.01
N ILE A 343 -5.64 12.40 -8.18
CA ILE A 343 -6.82 11.88 -8.88
C ILE A 343 -6.38 11.19 -10.16
N ILE A 344 -6.86 9.96 -10.36
CA ILE A 344 -6.56 9.13 -11.52
C ILE A 344 -7.89 8.89 -12.24
N ASP A 345 -8.02 9.44 -13.45
CA ASP A 345 -9.23 9.39 -14.26
C ASP A 345 -8.91 8.95 -15.69
N TYR A 346 -9.23 7.71 -16.03
CA TYR A 346 -8.86 7.03 -17.27
C TYR A 346 -7.36 7.10 -17.57
N ASP A 347 -6.99 7.89 -18.54
CA ASP A 347 -5.62 8.01 -19.04
C ASP A 347 -4.83 9.11 -18.30
N TRP A 348 -5.49 9.86 -17.40
CA TRP A 348 -4.91 11.05 -16.79
C TRP A 348 -4.75 10.93 -15.29
N LYS A 349 -3.66 11.50 -14.79
CA LYS A 349 -3.37 11.62 -13.38
C LYS A 349 -2.93 13.03 -13.06
N LEU A 350 -3.61 13.64 -12.09
CA LEU A 350 -3.24 14.93 -11.52
C LEU A 350 -2.78 14.71 -10.08
N ILE A 351 -1.59 15.18 -9.76
CA ILE A 351 -1.06 15.23 -8.38
C ILE A 351 -1.12 16.68 -7.92
N VAL A 352 -1.71 16.92 -6.76
CA VAL A 352 -1.85 18.23 -6.12
C VAL A 352 -1.06 18.25 -4.82
N HIS A 353 -0.12 19.19 -4.71
CA HIS A 353 0.68 19.44 -3.53
C HIS A 353 0.11 20.65 -2.79
N TYR A 354 -0.31 20.46 -1.56
CA TYR A 354 -1.02 21.47 -0.75
C TYR A 354 -0.09 22.37 0.08
N GLU A 355 1.17 22.07 0.17
CA GLU A 355 2.14 22.86 0.92
C GLU A 355 2.37 24.23 0.25
N LYS A 356 1.97 25.31 0.92
CA LYS A 356 2.08 26.70 0.40
C LYS A 356 3.50 27.26 0.46
N GLU A 357 4.27 26.90 1.45
CA GLU A 357 5.68 27.24 1.58
C GLU A 357 6.47 25.96 1.78
N PHE A 358 7.03 25.48 0.69
CA PHE A 358 8.10 24.51 0.80
C PHE A 358 9.31 25.21 1.45
N LYS A 359 9.36 25.22 2.76
CA LYS A 359 10.66 25.13 3.42
C LYS A 359 11.16 23.76 3.03
N GLU A 360 11.94 23.73 1.93
CA GLU A 360 12.44 22.49 1.35
C GLU A 360 12.68 21.49 2.50
N PRO A 361 11.95 20.37 2.59
CA PRO A 361 12.61 19.21 3.10
C PRO A 361 13.76 19.07 2.09
N GLU A 362 14.98 19.38 2.50
CA GLU A 362 16.14 19.62 1.62
C GLU A 362 16.42 18.46 0.66
N VAL A 363 15.60 17.45 0.71
CA VAL A 363 15.82 16.15 0.10
C VAL A 363 14.86 15.85 -1.04
N SER A 364 13.54 15.93 -0.87
CA SER A 364 12.64 15.33 -1.88
C SER A 364 12.48 16.12 -3.18
N LEU A 365 12.47 17.45 -3.16
CA LEU A 365 12.32 18.23 -4.40
C LEU A 365 13.63 18.48 -5.18
N LYS A 366 14.79 18.52 -4.51
CA LYS A 366 16.09 18.57 -5.19
C LYS A 366 16.36 17.31 -6.00
N MET A 367 15.62 16.28 -5.72
CA MET A 367 15.80 14.95 -6.29
C MET A 367 14.97 14.72 -7.53
N LEU A 368 13.83 15.41 -7.67
CA LEU A 368 13.01 15.31 -8.87
C LEU A 368 13.78 15.89 -10.07
N LEU A 369 13.72 15.20 -11.17
CA LEU A 369 14.17 15.73 -12.45
C LEU A 369 13.44 17.03 -12.77
N ASP A 370 14.10 17.96 -13.43
CA ASP A 370 13.49 19.26 -13.75
C ASP A 370 12.20 19.13 -14.57
N ASP A 371 12.10 18.10 -15.41
CA ASP A 371 10.94 17.85 -16.27
C ASP A 371 9.71 17.30 -15.52
N VAL A 372 9.89 16.78 -14.29
CA VAL A 372 8.80 16.23 -13.46
C VAL A 372 8.55 17.06 -12.20
N LYS A 373 9.19 18.21 -12.03
CA LYS A 373 8.96 19.07 -10.86
C LYS A 373 7.54 19.63 -10.85
N PRO A 374 6.89 19.69 -9.66
CA PRO A 374 5.59 20.31 -9.50
C PRO A 374 5.60 21.79 -9.90
N VAL A 375 4.62 22.22 -10.65
CA VAL A 375 4.49 23.58 -11.19
C VAL A 375 3.43 24.36 -10.43
N PRO A 376 3.66 25.65 -10.07
CA PRO A 376 2.66 26.48 -9.40
C PRO A 376 1.39 26.66 -10.25
N TYR A 377 0.21 26.41 -9.67
CA TYR A 377 -1.08 26.60 -10.31
C TYR A 377 -2.20 26.89 -9.28
N LYS A 378 -2.87 28.05 -9.40
CA LYS A 378 -4.02 28.46 -8.56
C LYS A 378 -3.78 28.32 -7.03
N GLY A 379 -2.55 28.54 -6.56
CA GLY A 379 -2.21 28.43 -5.13
C GLY A 379 -1.71 27.07 -4.67
N PHE A 380 -1.70 26.08 -5.55
CA PHE A 380 -1.11 24.76 -5.36
C PHE A 380 0.18 24.61 -6.18
N ARG A 381 0.85 23.48 -5.98
CA ARG A 381 1.80 22.96 -6.95
C ARG A 381 1.20 21.68 -7.51
N ILE A 382 1.34 21.47 -8.81
CA ILE A 382 0.69 20.36 -9.51
C ILE A 382 1.62 19.66 -10.47
N GLU A 383 1.31 18.40 -10.72
CA GLU A 383 1.85 17.59 -11.80
C GLU A 383 0.70 16.95 -12.56
N LEU A 384 0.78 16.89 -13.89
CA LEU A 384 -0.22 16.25 -14.73
C LEU A 384 0.45 15.27 -15.69
N TYR A 385 -0.03 14.05 -15.71
CA TYR A 385 0.50 12.99 -16.56
C TYR A 385 -0.60 12.31 -17.38
N ASN A 386 -0.23 11.86 -18.59
CA ASN A 386 -1.04 10.91 -19.34
C ASN A 386 -0.46 9.51 -19.09
N ILE A 387 -0.96 8.79 -18.09
CA ILE A 387 -0.44 7.51 -17.64
C ILE A 387 -0.61 6.37 -18.65
N ARG A 388 -1.43 6.54 -19.68
CA ARG A 388 -1.56 5.60 -20.77
C ARG A 388 -0.41 5.67 -21.75
N ASP A 389 -0.04 6.89 -22.17
CA ASP A 389 1.00 7.13 -23.15
C ASP A 389 2.39 7.27 -22.49
N ASP A 390 2.41 7.65 -21.22
CA ASP A 390 3.58 7.85 -20.38
C ASP A 390 3.38 7.16 -19.01
N PRO A 391 3.40 5.82 -18.96
CA PRO A 391 3.20 5.07 -17.72
C PRO A 391 4.32 5.25 -16.68
N MET A 392 5.44 5.83 -17.09
CA MET A 392 6.57 6.17 -16.21
C MET A 392 6.50 7.60 -15.67
N GLU A 393 5.51 8.38 -16.10
CA GLU A 393 5.24 9.74 -15.62
C GLU A 393 6.46 10.67 -15.74
N VAL A 394 7.18 10.59 -16.86
CA VAL A 394 8.40 11.39 -17.11
C VAL A 394 8.11 12.73 -17.79
N ILE A 395 6.90 12.94 -18.32
CA ILE A 395 6.51 14.14 -19.05
C ILE A 395 5.37 14.85 -18.31
N ASN A 396 5.70 15.92 -17.59
CA ASN A 396 4.70 16.73 -16.89
C ASN A 396 3.95 17.63 -17.89
N LEU A 397 2.64 17.37 -18.08
CA LEU A 397 1.76 17.98 -19.07
C LEU A 397 0.91 19.13 -18.49
N VAL A 398 1.38 19.87 -17.51
CA VAL A 398 0.65 20.97 -16.84
C VAL A 398 0.21 22.10 -17.78
N GLU A 399 0.76 22.20 -18.98
CA GLU A 399 0.30 23.13 -20.03
C GLU A 399 -1.11 22.79 -20.56
N ARG A 400 -1.57 21.54 -20.37
CA ARG A 400 -2.93 21.12 -20.65
C ARG A 400 -3.90 21.61 -19.55
N LYS A 401 -4.04 22.93 -19.45
CA LYS A 401 -4.84 23.61 -18.42
C LYS A 401 -6.31 23.19 -18.42
N ASP A 402 -6.83 22.86 -19.59
CA ASP A 402 -8.17 22.28 -19.74
C ASP A 402 -8.36 21.00 -18.93
N LYS A 403 -7.36 20.10 -18.99
CA LYS A 403 -7.39 18.84 -18.27
C LYS A 403 -7.07 19.02 -16.78
N VAL A 404 -6.13 19.92 -16.45
CA VAL A 404 -5.86 20.29 -15.06
C VAL A 404 -7.11 20.80 -14.36
N ASP A 405 -7.83 21.77 -14.98
CA ASP A 405 -9.04 22.35 -14.41
C ASP A 405 -10.16 21.30 -14.23
N GLU A 406 -10.35 20.42 -15.22
CA GLU A 406 -11.33 19.33 -15.14
C GLU A 406 -11.06 18.39 -13.94
N LEU A 407 -9.81 17.94 -13.79
CA LEU A 407 -9.45 17.00 -12.73
C LEU A 407 -9.43 17.68 -11.36
N LEU A 408 -9.01 18.94 -11.28
CA LEU A 408 -9.03 19.70 -10.05
C LEU A 408 -10.47 19.91 -9.54
N GLU A 409 -11.42 20.24 -10.44
CA GLU A 409 -12.85 20.36 -10.11
C GLU A 409 -13.42 19.03 -9.56
N LYS A 410 -13.07 17.91 -10.17
CA LYS A 410 -13.48 16.58 -9.69
C LYS A 410 -12.90 16.29 -8.31
N LEU A 411 -11.62 16.62 -8.08
CA LEU A 411 -10.95 16.42 -6.80
C LEU A 411 -11.56 17.31 -5.71
N GLU A 412 -11.81 18.60 -5.99
CA GLU A 412 -12.44 19.52 -5.06
C GLU A 412 -13.86 19.05 -4.67
N LYS A 413 -14.60 18.53 -5.66
CA LYS A 413 -15.93 17.96 -5.39
C LYS A 413 -15.80 16.73 -4.49
N TRP A 414 -14.87 15.82 -4.79
CA TRP A 414 -14.64 14.63 -3.98
C TRP A 414 -14.28 14.98 -2.53
N VAL A 415 -13.43 15.99 -2.33
CA VAL A 415 -13.09 16.50 -0.98
C VAL A 415 -14.33 16.95 -0.23
N LYS A 416 -15.20 17.78 -0.89
CA LYS A 416 -16.45 18.25 -0.27
C LYS A 416 -17.41 17.12 0.09
N ASP A 417 -17.48 16.08 -0.76
CA ASP A 417 -18.37 14.95 -0.56
C ASP A 417 -17.91 14.04 0.62
N HIS A 418 -16.65 14.17 1.05
CA HIS A 418 -16.05 13.35 2.14
C HIS A 418 -15.82 14.12 3.44
N LEU A 419 -16.02 15.43 3.47
CA LEU A 419 -15.99 16.25 4.69
C LEU A 419 -17.39 16.40 5.27
N GLU A 420 -17.50 16.44 6.59
CA GLU A 420 -18.72 16.81 7.27
C GLU A 420 -18.97 18.33 7.16
N GLU A 421 -20.22 18.76 7.43
CA GLU A 421 -20.57 20.20 7.43
C GLU A 421 -19.70 20.94 8.47
N ASP A 422 -19.05 22.02 8.05
CA ASP A 422 -18.11 22.83 8.84
C ASP A 422 -16.74 22.14 9.15
N GLU A 423 -16.46 20.96 8.62
CA GLU A 423 -15.16 20.32 8.76
C GLU A 423 -14.11 20.95 7.83
N ILE A 424 -12.92 21.20 8.39
CA ILE A 424 -11.80 21.77 7.64
C ILE A 424 -11.00 20.62 7.01
N ASP A 425 -10.69 20.74 5.72
CA ASP A 425 -9.81 19.77 5.05
C ASP A 425 -8.47 19.68 5.80
N PRO A 426 -8.05 18.46 6.21
CA PRO A 426 -6.74 18.28 6.86
C PRO A 426 -5.58 18.87 6.07
N MET A 427 -5.66 18.92 4.74
CA MET A 427 -4.63 19.51 3.87
C MET A 427 -4.51 21.03 4.02
N GLU A 428 -5.57 21.73 4.45
CA GLU A 428 -5.53 23.19 4.66
C GLU A 428 -4.84 23.61 5.96
N ILE A 429 -4.74 22.68 6.91
CA ILE A 429 -4.19 22.94 8.25
C ILE A 429 -2.79 22.35 8.46
N LEU A 430 -2.17 21.83 7.39
CA LEU A 430 -0.83 21.25 7.44
C LEU A 430 0.21 22.17 8.08
N ASP A 431 0.17 23.46 7.74
CA ASP A 431 1.11 24.45 8.26
C ASP A 431 1.08 24.57 9.80
N ARG A 432 -0.06 24.26 10.43
CA ARG A 432 -0.19 24.26 11.89
C ARG A 432 0.59 23.12 12.55
N TYR A 433 0.81 22.04 11.81
CA TYR A 433 1.49 20.84 12.30
C TYR A 433 2.97 20.80 11.88
N LEU A 434 3.35 21.54 10.83
CA LEU A 434 4.73 21.60 10.33
C LEU A 434 5.60 22.63 11.07
N SER A 435 5.03 23.44 11.98
CA SER A 435 5.84 24.32 12.83
C SER A 435 6.74 23.46 13.72
N PRO A 436 8.08 23.53 13.57
CA PRO A 436 8.96 22.73 14.40
C PRO A 436 8.85 23.18 15.85
N GLN A 437 8.12 22.44 16.66
CA GLN A 437 8.32 22.50 18.11
C GLN A 437 9.73 21.98 18.36
N PRO A 438 10.60 22.70 19.08
CA PRO A 438 11.92 22.21 19.40
C PRO A 438 11.77 20.92 20.21
N ILE A 439 12.31 19.82 19.67
CA ILE A 439 12.38 18.56 20.40
C ILE A 439 13.41 18.75 21.50
N GLU A 440 12.93 19.02 22.72
CA GLU A 440 13.76 18.83 23.91
C GLU A 440 14.00 17.33 24.09
N TRP A 441 15.13 16.85 23.60
CA TRP A 441 15.63 15.54 23.97
C TRP A 441 15.90 15.55 25.47
N GLN A 442 14.93 15.10 26.26
CA GLN A 442 15.19 14.83 27.65
C GLN A 442 16.29 13.77 27.73
N LYS A 443 17.46 14.23 28.12
CA LYS A 443 18.56 13.35 28.55
C LYS A 443 18.04 12.50 29.71
N ARG A 444 17.79 11.23 29.47
CA ARG A 444 17.72 10.17 30.47
C ARG A 444 18.51 8.96 30.01
#